data_1bfccf436fc47186e47374df846552ea
#
_entry.id   1bfccf436fc47186e47374df846552ea
#
_cell.length_a   1.000
_cell.length_b   1.000
_cell.length_c   1.000
_cell.angle_alpha   90.00
_cell.angle_beta   90.00
_cell.angle_gamma   90.00
#
_symmetry.space_group_name_H-M   'P 1'
#
loop_
_entity.id
_entity.type
_entity.pdbx_description
1 polymer ?
#
loop_
_entity_poly.entity_id
_entity_poly.type
_entity_poly.pdbx_seq_one_letter_code
_entity_poly.pdbx_strand_id
1 'polypeptide(L)'
;MKSKARAVVIGGGVVGVSTLYHLAAKGWDDSILLERKSLTSGSTWHAAGLLPLFNMSYSVGQIHKYSVRFYQELQDETGMDVGFRKVSNIRLASTQDRMDEYLQYKGVADTIGVEVNVLSPQEIKDCWPLVSTENLIGAIQHPEDGYIQPADLTQAFAKGARDKGAKIEINTNVISIKRSPNDTWIVETDKGHIECEHVISCSGNFARKTGKMVGLDLPVIPVEHQYIVTEQHPLIKERKDKNLPELGVLRDSDASWYMREE
;
A
#
# COMPACT_ATOMS: atom_id res chain seq x y z
N MET A 1 -12.66 24.78 12.42
CA MET A 1 -11.38 24.06 12.33
C MET A 1 -10.57 24.35 13.59
N LYS A 2 -9.77 23.41 14.09
CA LYS A 2 -8.89 23.62 15.26
C LYS A 2 -7.78 24.61 14.87
N SER A 3 -7.44 25.55 15.74
CA SER A 3 -6.41 26.58 15.43
C SER A 3 -4.99 26.15 15.86
N LYS A 4 -4.87 25.09 16.67
CA LYS A 4 -3.59 24.53 17.13
C LYS A 4 -3.64 23.00 17.10
N ALA A 5 -2.50 22.39 16.80
CA ALA A 5 -2.30 20.95 16.86
C ALA A 5 -0.82 20.64 17.17
N ARG A 6 -0.53 19.46 17.68
CA ARG A 6 0.86 19.00 17.82
C ARG A 6 1.45 18.65 16.46
N ALA A 7 0.70 17.92 15.63
CA ALA A 7 1.11 17.59 14.28
C ALA A 7 0.00 17.82 13.25
N VAL A 8 0.39 18.30 12.07
CA VAL A 8 -0.45 18.40 10.88
C VAL A 8 0.08 17.43 9.83
N VAL A 9 -0.76 16.48 9.43
CA VAL A 9 -0.49 15.54 8.33
C VAL A 9 -1.19 16.05 7.09
N ILE A 10 -0.47 16.21 5.98
CA ILE A 10 -1.00 16.73 4.70
C ILE A 10 -1.16 15.59 3.70
N GLY A 11 -2.41 15.29 3.34
CA GLY A 11 -2.77 14.26 2.36
C GLY A 11 -3.55 13.09 2.97
N GLY A 12 -4.75 12.83 2.43
CA GLY A 12 -5.69 11.81 2.88
C GLY A 12 -5.61 10.47 2.11
N GLY A 13 -4.47 10.17 1.51
CA GLY A 13 -4.17 8.84 0.99
C GLY A 13 -3.76 7.86 2.09
N VAL A 14 -3.55 6.59 1.74
CA VAL A 14 -3.21 5.52 2.70
C VAL A 14 -2.00 5.88 3.58
N VAL A 15 -0.97 6.50 3.01
CA VAL A 15 0.25 6.89 3.76
C VAL A 15 -0.06 7.94 4.83
N GLY A 16 -0.83 8.99 4.47
CA GLY A 16 -1.17 10.05 5.43
C GLY A 16 -2.11 9.58 6.52
N VAL A 17 -3.12 8.80 6.17
CA VAL A 17 -4.08 8.28 7.15
C VAL A 17 -3.43 7.25 8.08
N SER A 18 -2.57 6.37 7.54
CA SER A 18 -1.75 5.45 8.35
C SER A 18 -0.81 6.21 9.29
N THR A 19 -0.16 7.27 8.81
CA THR A 19 0.68 8.14 9.65
C THR A 19 -0.12 8.73 10.80
N LEU A 20 -1.29 9.29 10.52
CA LEU A 20 -2.16 9.86 11.55
C LEU A 20 -2.58 8.80 12.59
N TYR A 21 -2.98 7.60 12.12
CA TYR A 21 -3.33 6.49 12.99
C TYR A 21 -2.19 6.14 13.95
N HIS A 22 -0.97 5.95 13.42
CA HIS A 22 0.18 5.56 14.23
C HIS A 22 0.64 6.66 15.18
N LEU A 23 0.49 7.93 14.81
CA LEU A 23 0.72 9.05 15.72
C LEU A 23 -0.27 9.00 16.91
N ALA A 24 -1.55 8.85 16.61
CA ALA A 24 -2.59 8.75 17.64
C ALA A 24 -2.38 7.52 18.55
N ALA A 25 -2.05 6.37 17.95
CA ALA A 25 -1.74 5.14 18.70
C ALA A 25 -0.52 5.29 19.63
N LYS A 26 0.37 6.23 19.34
CA LYS A 26 1.53 6.58 20.18
C LYS A 26 1.27 7.75 21.14
N GLY A 27 0.02 8.15 21.32
CA GLY A 27 -0.36 9.22 22.24
C GLY A 27 -0.21 10.64 21.66
N TRP A 28 -0.12 10.78 20.32
CA TRP A 28 -0.18 12.07 19.63
C TRP A 28 -1.61 12.33 19.13
N ASP A 29 -2.57 12.18 20.02
CA ASP A 29 -4.00 12.37 19.77
C ASP A 29 -4.36 13.81 19.35
N ASP A 30 -3.53 14.79 19.74
CA ASP A 30 -3.60 16.17 19.27
C ASP A 30 -2.98 16.35 17.88
N SER A 31 -3.30 15.45 16.94
CA SER A 31 -2.89 15.52 15.55
C SER A 31 -4.10 15.69 14.64
N ILE A 32 -3.87 16.34 13.49
CA ILE A 32 -4.90 16.60 12.50
C ILE A 32 -4.38 16.26 11.09
N LEU A 33 -5.22 15.60 10.29
CA LEU A 33 -4.97 15.39 8.88
C LEU A 33 -5.81 16.34 8.04
N LEU A 34 -5.18 16.95 7.04
CA LEU A 34 -5.81 17.83 6.06
C LEU A 34 -5.82 17.17 4.69
N GLU A 35 -6.99 17.00 4.12
CA GLU A 35 -7.18 16.48 2.77
C GLU A 35 -8.02 17.47 1.93
N ARG A 36 -7.52 17.84 0.75
CA ARG A 36 -8.15 18.83 -0.11
C ARG A 36 -9.47 18.35 -0.76
N LYS A 37 -9.68 17.03 -0.84
CA LYS A 37 -10.89 16.40 -1.38
C LYS A 37 -11.43 15.39 -0.35
N SER A 38 -11.92 14.24 -0.81
CA SER A 38 -12.25 13.09 0.03
C SER A 38 -11.01 12.23 0.28
N LEU A 39 -11.03 11.44 1.33
CA LEU A 39 -9.98 10.42 1.56
C LEU A 39 -9.85 9.52 0.32
N THR A 40 -8.66 9.04 0.08
CA THR A 40 -8.29 8.16 -1.05
C THR A 40 -8.35 8.76 -2.45
N SER A 41 -8.79 9.99 -2.62
CA SER A 41 -9.02 10.62 -3.94
C SER A 41 -7.77 10.81 -4.82
N GLY A 42 -6.56 10.54 -4.30
CA GLY A 42 -5.31 10.50 -5.05
C GLY A 42 -4.99 9.11 -5.60
N SER A 43 -3.72 8.71 -5.59
CA SER A 43 -3.27 7.42 -6.14
C SER A 43 -3.79 6.19 -5.36
N THR A 44 -4.27 6.36 -4.13
CA THR A 44 -4.68 5.25 -3.27
C THR A 44 -5.79 4.41 -3.88
N TRP A 45 -6.85 5.01 -4.41
CA TRP A 45 -7.99 4.26 -4.95
C TRP A 45 -7.69 3.55 -6.28
N HIS A 46 -6.62 3.97 -6.99
CA HIS A 46 -6.18 3.33 -8.23
C HIS A 46 -5.20 2.16 -7.99
N ALA A 47 -4.71 2.00 -6.76
CA ALA A 47 -3.69 1.00 -6.48
C ALA A 47 -4.28 -0.41 -6.54
N ALA A 48 -3.56 -1.33 -7.16
CA ALA A 48 -3.95 -2.74 -7.25
C ALA A 48 -3.99 -3.47 -5.90
N GLY A 49 -3.44 -2.87 -4.85
CA GLY A 49 -3.49 -3.39 -3.48
C GLY A 49 -2.67 -4.64 -3.24
N LEU A 50 -1.73 -4.98 -4.10
CA LEU A 50 -0.89 -6.16 -3.92
C LEU A 50 0.00 -6.01 -2.68
N LEU A 51 0.14 -7.08 -1.91
CA LEU A 51 0.94 -7.17 -0.69
C LEU A 51 2.10 -8.16 -0.87
N PRO A 52 3.12 -7.84 -1.69
CA PRO A 52 4.23 -8.74 -1.95
C PRO A 52 5.21 -8.76 -0.78
N LEU A 53 5.51 -9.95 -0.26
CA LEU A 53 6.59 -10.14 0.71
C LEU A 53 7.98 -10.21 0.05
N PHE A 54 8.03 -10.36 -1.27
CA PHE A 54 9.29 -10.37 -2.01
C PHE A 54 10.06 -9.06 -1.86
N ASN A 55 11.22 -9.12 -1.23
CA ASN A 55 12.18 -8.02 -1.18
C ASN A 55 13.59 -8.52 -0.84
N MET A 56 14.60 -8.15 -1.64
CA MET A 56 16.00 -8.53 -1.41
C MET A 56 16.63 -7.84 -0.18
N SER A 57 16.00 -6.77 0.34
CA SER A 57 16.46 -6.11 1.55
C SER A 57 15.80 -6.69 2.80
N TYR A 58 16.61 -7.20 3.73
CA TYR A 58 16.14 -7.68 5.03
C TYR A 58 15.26 -6.64 5.76
N SER A 59 15.71 -5.40 5.83
CA SER A 59 14.98 -4.33 6.55
C SER A 59 13.62 -4.03 5.92
N VAL A 60 13.54 -3.97 4.58
CA VAL A 60 12.27 -3.75 3.88
C VAL A 60 11.37 -4.98 4.01
N GLY A 61 11.92 -6.19 3.94
CA GLY A 61 11.18 -7.44 4.16
C GLY A 61 10.53 -7.49 5.56
N GLN A 62 11.23 -7.03 6.60
CA GLN A 62 10.64 -6.92 7.95
C GLN A 62 9.47 -5.93 8.00
N ILE A 63 9.56 -4.79 7.29
CA ILE A 63 8.47 -3.82 7.20
C ILE A 63 7.26 -4.43 6.48
N HIS A 64 7.48 -5.14 5.37
CA HIS A 64 6.40 -5.82 4.64
C HIS A 64 5.71 -6.88 5.50
N LYS A 65 6.48 -7.73 6.17
CA LYS A 65 5.96 -8.76 7.07
C LYS A 65 5.14 -8.15 8.21
N TYR A 66 5.64 -7.08 8.83
CA TYR A 66 4.89 -6.34 9.84
C TYR A 66 3.57 -5.80 9.26
N SER A 67 3.61 -5.17 8.09
CA SER A 67 2.44 -4.55 7.48
C SER A 67 1.32 -5.54 7.19
N VAL A 68 1.65 -6.71 6.60
CA VAL A 68 0.66 -7.75 6.28
C VAL A 68 -0.04 -8.25 7.54
N ARG A 69 0.72 -8.52 8.62
CA ARG A 69 0.15 -8.91 9.91
C ARG A 69 -0.71 -7.78 10.50
N PHE A 70 -0.20 -6.58 10.48
CA PHE A 70 -0.85 -5.42 11.07
C PHE A 70 -2.21 -5.11 10.41
N TYR A 71 -2.37 -5.34 9.11
CA TYR A 71 -3.65 -5.10 8.44
C TYR A 71 -4.76 -6.03 8.95
N GLN A 72 -4.44 -7.24 9.35
CA GLN A 72 -5.38 -8.17 10.00
C GLN A 72 -5.73 -7.66 11.41
N GLU A 73 -4.72 -7.26 12.19
CA GLU A 73 -4.91 -6.68 13.53
C GLU A 73 -5.78 -5.40 13.48
N LEU A 74 -5.59 -4.56 12.45
CA LEU A 74 -6.37 -3.34 12.23
C LEU A 74 -7.85 -3.65 11.92
N GLN A 75 -8.11 -4.70 11.15
CA GLN A 75 -9.47 -5.16 10.89
C GLN A 75 -10.18 -5.56 12.18
N ASP A 76 -9.51 -6.35 13.02
CA ASP A 76 -10.05 -6.79 14.31
C ASP A 76 -10.28 -5.59 15.25
N GLU A 77 -9.32 -4.66 15.32
CA GLU A 77 -9.43 -3.45 16.16
C GLU A 77 -10.57 -2.54 15.73
N THR A 78 -10.71 -2.31 14.43
CA THR A 78 -11.69 -1.33 13.93
C THR A 78 -13.04 -1.91 13.60
N GLY A 79 -13.16 -3.23 13.47
CA GLY A 79 -14.36 -3.92 12.98
C GLY A 79 -14.68 -3.63 11.51
N MET A 80 -13.70 -3.11 10.74
CA MET A 80 -13.85 -2.82 9.30
C MET A 80 -13.14 -3.87 8.46
N ASP A 81 -13.82 -4.45 7.47
CA ASP A 81 -13.16 -5.31 6.47
C ASP A 81 -12.21 -4.42 5.64
N VAL A 82 -10.93 -4.73 5.68
CA VAL A 82 -9.89 -4.05 4.89
C VAL A 82 -9.72 -4.68 3.50
N GLY A 83 -10.55 -5.67 3.16
CA GLY A 83 -10.51 -6.39 1.90
C GLY A 83 -9.25 -7.25 1.74
N PHE A 84 -8.64 -7.69 2.83
CA PHE A 84 -7.47 -8.57 2.76
C PHE A 84 -7.88 -9.96 2.30
N ARG A 85 -7.22 -10.42 1.22
CA ARG A 85 -7.39 -11.77 0.66
C ARG A 85 -6.02 -12.41 0.53
N LYS A 86 -5.81 -13.48 1.29
CA LYS A 86 -4.60 -14.31 1.24
C LYS A 86 -4.77 -15.34 0.12
N VAL A 87 -4.22 -15.06 -1.04
CA VAL A 87 -4.38 -15.87 -2.26
C VAL A 87 -3.06 -16.38 -2.82
N SER A 88 -1.94 -16.11 -2.17
CA SER A 88 -0.58 -16.32 -2.65
C SER A 88 -0.13 -15.37 -3.78
N ASN A 89 1.16 -15.39 -4.07
CA ASN A 89 1.76 -14.68 -5.19
C ASN A 89 2.80 -15.58 -5.87
N ILE A 90 2.68 -15.75 -7.18
CA ILE A 90 3.57 -16.58 -8.00
C ILE A 90 4.37 -15.63 -8.91
N ARG A 91 5.71 -15.75 -8.87
CA ARG A 91 6.62 -14.98 -9.72
C ARG A 91 7.30 -15.92 -10.70
N LEU A 92 7.01 -15.73 -11.99
CA LEU A 92 7.51 -16.57 -13.08
C LEU A 92 8.97 -16.27 -13.37
N ALA A 93 9.72 -17.31 -13.77
CA ALA A 93 11.07 -17.22 -14.27
C ALA A 93 11.16 -17.87 -15.66
N SER A 94 11.45 -17.08 -16.67
CA SER A 94 11.65 -17.52 -18.05
C SER A 94 13.14 -17.65 -18.40
N THR A 95 14.05 -17.17 -17.55
CA THR A 95 15.50 -17.23 -17.74
C THR A 95 16.18 -17.86 -16.51
N GLN A 96 17.36 -18.48 -16.75
CA GLN A 96 18.14 -19.03 -15.65
C GLN A 96 18.58 -17.95 -14.68
N ASP A 97 19.01 -16.79 -15.17
CA ASP A 97 19.40 -15.65 -14.32
C ASP A 97 18.28 -15.21 -13.39
N ARG A 98 17.02 -15.19 -13.86
CA ARG A 98 15.86 -14.88 -13.03
C ARG A 98 15.61 -15.96 -11.97
N MET A 99 15.77 -17.21 -12.35
CA MET A 99 15.60 -18.31 -11.40
C MET A 99 16.70 -18.31 -10.33
N ASP A 100 17.94 -18.00 -10.71
CA ASP A 100 19.06 -17.88 -9.77
C ASP A 100 18.84 -16.72 -8.78
N GLU A 101 18.32 -15.57 -9.24
CA GLU A 101 17.92 -14.47 -8.36
C GLU A 101 16.86 -14.93 -7.35
N TYR A 102 15.87 -15.69 -7.80
CA TYR A 102 14.82 -16.18 -6.92
C TYR A 102 15.34 -17.20 -5.89
N LEU A 103 16.27 -18.07 -6.27
CA LEU A 103 16.91 -18.99 -5.33
C LEU A 103 17.77 -18.24 -4.32
N GLN A 104 18.49 -17.19 -4.74
CA GLN A 104 19.22 -16.32 -3.83
C GLN A 104 18.24 -15.61 -2.86
N TYR A 105 17.13 -15.08 -3.39
CA TYR A 105 16.11 -14.45 -2.54
C TYR A 105 15.53 -15.42 -1.52
N LYS A 106 15.34 -16.70 -1.86
CA LYS A 106 14.85 -17.70 -0.91
C LYS A 106 15.73 -17.74 0.36
N GLY A 107 17.05 -17.65 0.22
CA GLY A 107 17.94 -17.53 1.37
C GLY A 107 17.71 -16.28 2.22
N VAL A 108 17.39 -15.13 1.59
CA VAL A 108 17.01 -13.91 2.31
C VAL A 108 15.65 -14.10 3.00
N ALA A 109 14.67 -14.68 2.32
CA ALA A 109 13.35 -14.95 2.87
C ALA A 109 13.42 -15.84 4.12
N ASP A 110 14.26 -16.87 4.11
CA ASP A 110 14.49 -17.75 5.27
C ASP A 110 15.01 -16.95 6.49
N THR A 111 15.87 -15.93 6.29
CA THR A 111 16.36 -15.07 7.37
C THR A 111 15.31 -14.09 7.90
N ILE A 112 14.36 -13.70 7.05
CA ILE A 112 13.22 -12.83 7.42
C ILE A 112 12.12 -13.67 8.09
N GLY A 113 12.10 -14.98 7.85
CA GLY A 113 11.02 -15.89 8.27
C GLY A 113 9.78 -15.73 7.39
N VAL A 114 10.00 -15.66 6.07
CA VAL A 114 8.96 -15.64 5.02
C VAL A 114 9.01 -16.95 4.27
N GLU A 115 7.88 -17.63 4.15
CA GLU A 115 7.78 -18.88 3.41
C GLU A 115 7.86 -18.65 1.90
N VAL A 116 8.74 -19.41 1.23
CA VAL A 116 8.91 -19.36 -0.23
C VAL A 116 9.01 -20.78 -0.77
N ASN A 117 8.10 -21.14 -1.66
CA ASN A 117 8.10 -22.38 -2.41
C ASN A 117 8.72 -22.16 -3.79
N VAL A 118 9.51 -23.12 -4.24
CA VAL A 118 10.02 -23.18 -5.63
C VAL A 118 9.10 -24.09 -6.41
N LEU A 119 8.59 -23.62 -7.55
CA LEU A 119 7.64 -24.34 -8.38
C LEU A 119 8.25 -24.72 -9.74
N SER A 120 8.02 -25.96 -10.12
CA SER A 120 8.25 -26.43 -11.51
C SER A 120 7.19 -25.90 -12.47
N PRO A 121 7.42 -25.93 -13.79
CA PRO A 121 6.39 -25.53 -14.77
C PRO A 121 5.06 -26.27 -14.63
N GLN A 122 5.09 -27.56 -14.24
CA GLN A 122 3.86 -28.32 -14.00
C GLN A 122 3.11 -27.81 -12.78
N GLU A 123 3.77 -27.57 -11.66
CA GLU A 123 3.16 -27.03 -10.45
C GLU A 123 2.61 -25.60 -10.68
N ILE A 124 3.27 -24.79 -11.52
CA ILE A 124 2.73 -23.50 -11.96
C ILE A 124 1.41 -23.69 -12.71
N LYS A 125 1.34 -24.64 -13.63
CA LYS A 125 0.12 -24.96 -14.40
C LYS A 125 -1.01 -25.43 -13.51
N ASP A 126 -0.69 -26.21 -12.50
CA ASP A 126 -1.69 -26.72 -11.52
C ASP A 126 -2.25 -25.57 -10.66
N CYS A 127 -1.41 -24.63 -10.23
CA CYS A 127 -1.82 -23.43 -9.49
C CYS A 127 -2.55 -22.40 -10.37
N TRP A 128 -2.12 -22.27 -11.63
CA TRP A 128 -2.63 -21.26 -12.57
C TRP A 128 -2.99 -21.89 -13.94
N PRO A 129 -4.18 -22.49 -14.07
CA PRO A 129 -4.55 -23.26 -15.28
C PRO A 129 -4.56 -22.46 -16.59
N LEU A 130 -4.70 -21.12 -16.51
CA LEU A 130 -4.71 -20.25 -17.71
C LEU A 130 -3.31 -19.87 -18.20
N VAL A 131 -2.25 -20.04 -17.40
CA VAL A 131 -0.91 -19.65 -17.80
C VAL A 131 -0.33 -20.59 -18.85
N SER A 132 0.38 -20.04 -19.84
CA SER A 132 1.28 -20.85 -20.68
C SER A 132 2.57 -21.09 -19.91
N THR A 133 3.00 -22.33 -19.85
CA THR A 133 4.27 -22.73 -19.23
C THR A 133 5.37 -22.96 -20.24
N GLU A 134 5.09 -22.71 -21.53
CA GLU A 134 6.09 -22.75 -22.57
C GLU A 134 7.21 -21.72 -22.27
N ASN A 135 8.43 -22.17 -22.31
CA ASN A 135 9.64 -21.40 -21.99
C ASN A 135 9.78 -20.95 -20.52
N LEU A 136 8.95 -21.44 -19.60
CA LEU A 136 9.19 -21.23 -18.18
C LEU A 136 10.20 -22.25 -17.64
N ILE A 137 11.17 -21.75 -16.87
CA ILE A 137 12.12 -22.58 -16.12
C ILE A 137 11.52 -23.00 -14.76
N GLY A 138 10.76 -22.09 -14.14
CA GLY A 138 10.13 -22.30 -12.87
C GLY A 138 9.50 -21.02 -12.33
N ALA A 139 9.20 -21.03 -11.05
CA ALA A 139 8.68 -19.87 -10.33
C ALA A 139 9.03 -19.95 -8.85
N ILE A 140 8.84 -18.83 -8.13
CA ILE A 140 8.69 -18.84 -6.68
C ILE A 140 7.27 -18.46 -6.31
N GLN A 141 6.77 -19.06 -5.24
CA GLN A 141 5.47 -18.78 -4.66
C GLN A 141 5.63 -18.32 -3.21
N HIS A 142 4.90 -17.27 -2.87
CA HIS A 142 4.73 -16.81 -1.48
C HIS A 142 3.31 -17.15 -1.03
N PRO A 143 3.11 -18.20 -0.21
CA PRO A 143 1.77 -18.62 0.23
C PRO A 143 1.04 -17.57 1.09
N GLU A 144 1.80 -16.75 1.82
CA GLU A 144 1.26 -15.73 2.71
C GLU A 144 0.94 -14.40 2.01
N ASP A 145 1.34 -14.23 0.76
CA ASP A 145 1.02 -13.05 -0.05
C ASP A 145 -0.46 -13.01 -0.42
N GLY A 146 -0.90 -11.81 -0.74
CA GLY A 146 -2.25 -11.58 -1.18
C GLY A 146 -2.45 -10.17 -1.69
N TYR A 147 -3.66 -9.69 -1.55
CA TYR A 147 -4.01 -8.31 -1.86
C TYR A 147 -4.98 -7.74 -0.82
N ILE A 148 -5.15 -6.44 -0.87
CA ILE A 148 -6.02 -5.67 0.02
C ILE A 148 -6.80 -4.64 -0.80
N GLN A 149 -7.92 -4.14 -0.28
CA GLN A 149 -8.60 -2.99 -0.88
C GLN A 149 -8.02 -1.69 -0.30
N PRO A 150 -7.22 -0.92 -1.08
CA PRO A 150 -6.51 0.23 -0.54
C PRO A 150 -7.43 1.32 0.01
N ALA A 151 -8.62 1.49 -0.58
CA ALA A 151 -9.60 2.44 -0.10
C ALA A 151 -10.17 2.02 1.26
N ASP A 152 -10.55 0.75 1.42
CA ASP A 152 -11.13 0.22 2.65
C ASP A 152 -10.09 0.19 3.78
N LEU A 153 -8.85 -0.21 3.48
CA LEU A 153 -7.73 -0.08 4.41
C LEU A 153 -7.56 1.35 4.91
N THR A 154 -7.65 2.34 4.01
CA THR A 154 -7.51 3.74 4.37
C THR A 154 -8.66 4.19 5.28
N GLN A 155 -9.88 3.73 5.04
CA GLN A 155 -11.03 4.03 5.91
C GLN A 155 -10.89 3.35 7.28
N ALA A 156 -10.37 2.13 7.35
CA ALA A 156 -10.08 1.46 8.62
C ALA A 156 -9.05 2.24 9.45
N PHE A 157 -7.94 2.67 8.84
CA PHE A 157 -7.00 3.58 9.49
C PHE A 157 -7.65 4.88 9.95
N ALA A 158 -8.52 5.47 9.11
CA ALA A 158 -9.20 6.72 9.45
C ALA A 158 -10.14 6.55 10.65
N LYS A 159 -10.85 5.42 10.71
CA LYS A 159 -11.69 5.08 11.85
C LYS A 159 -10.82 4.92 13.12
N GLY A 160 -9.81 4.07 13.06
CA GLY A 160 -8.91 3.84 14.21
C GLY A 160 -8.21 5.11 14.70
N ALA A 161 -7.83 6.03 13.80
CA ALA A 161 -7.26 7.32 14.17
C ALA A 161 -8.27 8.20 14.92
N ARG A 162 -9.52 8.26 14.43
CA ARG A 162 -10.60 9.02 15.10
C ARG A 162 -10.96 8.43 16.46
N ASP A 163 -11.04 7.12 16.55
CA ASP A 163 -11.33 6.41 17.81
C ASP A 163 -10.26 6.70 18.88
N LYS A 164 -9.04 7.04 18.45
CA LYS A 164 -7.90 7.45 19.29
C LYS A 164 -7.80 8.99 19.48
N GLY A 165 -8.79 9.77 19.04
CA GLY A 165 -8.88 11.21 19.26
C GLY A 165 -8.31 12.10 18.16
N ALA A 166 -7.61 11.58 17.16
CA ALA A 166 -7.08 12.38 16.05
C ALA A 166 -8.20 12.91 15.15
N LYS A 167 -7.94 14.04 14.49
CA LYS A 167 -8.92 14.71 13.62
C LYS A 167 -8.57 14.56 12.14
N ILE A 168 -9.59 14.46 11.32
CA ILE A 168 -9.48 14.42 9.85
C ILE A 168 -10.41 15.48 9.28
N GLU A 169 -9.83 16.46 8.59
CA GLU A 169 -10.51 17.54 7.89
C GLU A 169 -10.38 17.32 6.38
N ILE A 170 -11.48 16.92 5.78
CA ILE A 170 -11.61 16.79 4.30
C ILE A 170 -12.06 18.10 3.67
N ASN A 171 -11.93 18.18 2.34
CA ASN A 171 -12.26 19.40 1.57
C ASN A 171 -11.50 20.63 2.13
N THR A 172 -10.25 20.44 2.59
CA THR A 172 -9.42 21.46 3.22
C THR A 172 -8.08 21.50 2.50
N ASN A 173 -7.86 22.52 1.68
CA ASN A 173 -6.67 22.64 0.86
C ASN A 173 -5.60 23.46 1.58
N VAL A 174 -4.40 22.91 1.72
CA VAL A 174 -3.24 23.64 2.23
C VAL A 174 -2.71 24.58 1.15
N ILE A 175 -2.60 25.87 1.49
CA ILE A 175 -2.20 26.94 0.58
C ILE A 175 -0.74 27.30 0.79
N SER A 176 -0.29 27.43 2.05
CA SER A 176 1.09 27.75 2.40
C SER A 176 1.51 27.15 3.73
N ILE A 177 2.81 27.00 3.91
CA ILE A 177 3.44 26.52 5.15
C ILE A 177 4.58 27.48 5.47
N LYS A 178 4.55 28.09 6.67
CA LYS A 178 5.53 29.09 7.09
C LYS A 178 6.03 28.80 8.50
N ARG A 179 7.30 29.15 8.78
CA ARG A 179 7.79 29.17 10.15
C ARG A 179 7.21 30.36 10.91
N SER A 180 6.77 30.10 12.14
CA SER A 180 6.40 31.11 13.10
C SER A 180 7.65 31.66 13.82
N PRO A 181 7.62 32.89 14.36
CA PRO A 181 8.69 33.40 15.22
C PRO A 181 8.98 32.52 16.44
N ASN A 182 8.01 31.74 16.90
CA ASN A 182 8.11 30.85 18.07
C ASN A 182 8.63 29.45 17.72
N ASP A 183 9.27 29.28 16.56
CA ASP A 183 9.80 28.01 16.05
C ASP A 183 8.75 26.91 15.84
N THR A 184 7.48 27.28 15.70
CA THR A 184 6.38 26.41 15.27
C THR A 184 6.11 26.59 13.77
N TRP A 185 5.17 25.84 13.23
CA TRP A 185 4.70 25.97 11.86
C TRP A 185 3.30 26.58 11.81
N ILE A 186 3.06 27.45 10.84
CA ILE A 186 1.72 27.93 10.48
C ILE A 186 1.35 27.30 9.14
N VAL A 187 0.35 26.46 9.15
CA VAL A 187 -0.24 25.84 7.96
C VAL A 187 -1.49 26.62 7.58
N GLU A 188 -1.43 27.36 6.50
CA GLU A 188 -2.55 28.14 5.96
C GLU A 188 -3.39 27.26 5.03
N THR A 189 -4.70 27.33 5.17
CA THR A 189 -5.68 26.59 4.35
C THR A 189 -6.73 27.52 3.80
N ASP A 190 -7.55 27.03 2.88
CA ASP A 190 -8.74 27.72 2.39
C ASP A 190 -9.85 27.93 3.45
N LYS A 191 -9.69 27.33 4.64
CA LYS A 191 -10.64 27.44 5.77
C LYS A 191 -10.06 28.10 7.01
N GLY A 192 -8.87 28.68 6.93
CA GLY A 192 -8.16 29.31 8.04
C GLY A 192 -6.76 28.74 8.22
N HIS A 193 -6.17 28.92 9.40
CA HIS A 193 -4.80 28.46 9.67
C HIS A 193 -4.72 27.56 10.91
N ILE A 194 -3.68 26.74 10.97
CA ILE A 194 -3.33 25.89 12.11
C ILE A 194 -1.88 26.15 12.47
N GLU A 195 -1.63 26.48 13.75
CA GLU A 195 -0.29 26.48 14.33
C GLU A 195 0.03 25.08 14.84
N CYS A 196 1.23 24.54 14.52
CA CYS A 196 1.63 23.21 14.96
C CYS A 196 3.15 23.09 15.16
N GLU A 197 3.55 22.08 15.94
CA GLU A 197 4.97 21.77 16.18
C GLU A 197 5.59 21.05 14.98
N HIS A 198 4.81 20.17 14.35
CA HIS A 198 5.28 19.32 13.24
C HIS A 198 4.34 19.34 12.04
N VAL A 199 4.94 19.39 10.83
CA VAL A 199 4.22 19.18 9.57
C VAL A 199 4.76 17.93 8.89
N ILE A 200 3.88 17.01 8.54
CA ILE A 200 4.21 15.75 7.87
C ILE A 200 3.54 15.73 6.50
N SER A 201 4.35 15.81 5.44
CA SER A 201 3.84 15.79 4.07
C SER A 201 3.66 14.35 3.58
N CYS A 202 2.42 13.97 3.35
CA CYS A 202 2.00 12.72 2.72
C CYS A 202 1.25 12.99 1.41
N SER A 203 1.68 14.01 0.67
CA SER A 203 0.96 14.61 -0.47
C SER A 203 1.06 13.78 -1.76
N GLY A 204 1.68 12.60 -1.75
CA GLY A 204 1.79 11.69 -2.90
C GLY A 204 2.36 12.42 -4.14
N ASN A 205 1.64 12.37 -5.26
CA ASN A 205 2.04 13.03 -6.51
C ASN A 205 2.20 14.55 -6.40
N PHE A 206 1.70 15.17 -5.32
CA PHE A 206 1.84 16.60 -5.06
C PHE A 206 2.96 16.94 -4.08
N ALA A 207 3.78 15.95 -3.67
CA ALA A 207 4.85 16.14 -2.70
C ALA A 207 5.84 17.24 -3.11
N ARG A 208 6.19 17.32 -4.40
CA ARG A 208 7.05 18.40 -4.92
C ARG A 208 6.43 19.79 -4.72
N LYS A 209 5.12 19.93 -4.95
CA LYS A 209 4.40 21.20 -4.73
C LYS A 209 4.39 21.57 -3.24
N THR A 210 4.11 20.61 -2.37
CA THR A 210 4.11 20.82 -0.92
C THR A 210 5.52 21.13 -0.40
N GLY A 211 6.56 20.43 -0.89
CA GLY A 211 7.94 20.69 -0.56
C GLY A 211 8.39 22.12 -0.90
N LYS A 212 7.96 22.63 -2.05
CA LYS A 212 8.26 24.02 -2.46
C LYS A 212 7.71 25.08 -1.51
N MET A 213 6.64 24.80 -0.77
CA MET A 213 6.09 25.73 0.22
C MET A 213 7.07 26.00 1.37
N VAL A 214 8.03 25.09 1.59
CA VAL A 214 9.07 25.20 2.62
C VAL A 214 10.49 25.25 2.03
N GLY A 215 10.61 25.57 0.73
CA GLY A 215 11.90 25.75 0.05
C GLY A 215 12.60 24.44 -0.37
N LEU A 216 11.92 23.29 -0.31
CA LEU A 216 12.48 22.01 -0.72
C LEU A 216 12.07 21.67 -2.17
N ASP A 217 13.04 21.31 -3.00
CA ASP A 217 12.79 20.76 -4.33
C ASP A 217 12.92 19.23 -4.29
N LEU A 218 11.78 18.56 -4.13
CA LEU A 218 11.74 17.10 -4.03
C LEU A 218 11.74 16.49 -5.44
N PRO A 219 12.58 15.48 -5.72
CA PRO A 219 12.66 14.83 -7.03
C PRO A 219 11.53 13.81 -7.25
N VAL A 220 10.28 14.25 -7.07
CA VAL A 220 9.09 13.42 -7.28
C VAL A 220 8.46 13.77 -8.62
N ILE A 221 8.41 12.78 -9.50
CA ILE A 221 7.79 12.87 -10.83
C ILE A 221 6.68 11.83 -10.90
N PRO A 222 5.41 12.24 -11.09
CA PRO A 222 4.33 11.29 -11.31
C PRO A 222 4.53 10.51 -12.62
N VAL A 223 4.33 9.20 -12.58
CA VAL A 223 4.35 8.31 -13.74
C VAL A 223 3.01 7.60 -13.81
N GLU A 224 2.42 7.55 -15.00
CA GLU A 224 1.19 6.80 -15.22
C GLU A 224 1.52 5.29 -15.24
N HIS A 225 0.73 4.52 -14.52
CA HIS A 225 0.78 3.08 -14.51
C HIS A 225 -0.61 2.56 -14.84
N GLN A 226 -0.74 1.86 -15.96
CA GLN A 226 -2.01 1.41 -16.48
C GLN A 226 -2.35 -0.01 -16.00
N TYR A 227 -3.63 -0.27 -15.85
CA TYR A 227 -4.18 -1.61 -15.70
C TYR A 227 -5.46 -1.73 -16.55
N ILE A 228 -5.85 -2.96 -16.82
CA ILE A 228 -7.10 -3.29 -17.51
C ILE A 228 -7.86 -4.33 -16.69
N VAL A 229 -9.18 -4.21 -16.68
CA VAL A 229 -10.09 -5.24 -16.21
C VAL A 229 -10.69 -5.88 -17.45
N THR A 230 -10.53 -7.19 -17.57
CA THR A 230 -11.06 -7.94 -18.71
C THR A 230 -12.47 -8.44 -18.42
N GLU A 231 -13.17 -8.91 -19.46
CA GLU A 231 -14.35 -9.73 -19.26
C GLU A 231 -14.00 -11.03 -18.53
N GLN A 232 -14.97 -11.59 -17.81
CA GLN A 232 -14.77 -12.82 -17.08
C GLN A 232 -14.45 -13.99 -18.02
N HIS A 233 -13.29 -14.59 -17.83
CA HIS A 233 -12.91 -15.80 -18.58
C HIS A 233 -13.80 -17.00 -18.19
N PRO A 234 -14.27 -17.84 -19.13
CA PRO A 234 -15.15 -18.97 -18.82
C PRO A 234 -14.62 -19.93 -17.75
N LEU A 235 -13.32 -20.20 -17.75
CA LEU A 235 -12.69 -21.05 -16.73
C LEU A 235 -12.72 -20.41 -15.32
N ILE A 236 -12.58 -19.11 -15.22
CA ILE A 236 -12.71 -18.39 -13.93
C ILE A 236 -14.15 -18.51 -13.43
N LYS A 237 -15.13 -18.31 -14.32
CA LYS A 237 -16.54 -18.53 -13.99
C LYS A 237 -16.79 -19.95 -13.48
N GLU A 238 -16.31 -20.96 -14.21
CA GLU A 238 -16.46 -22.37 -13.83
C GLU A 238 -15.82 -22.65 -12.46
N ARG A 239 -14.67 -22.05 -12.14
CA ARG A 239 -14.01 -22.17 -10.84
C ARG A 239 -14.86 -21.58 -9.73
N LYS A 240 -15.44 -20.38 -9.95
CA LYS A 240 -16.34 -19.72 -9.01
C LYS A 240 -17.62 -20.56 -8.79
N ASP A 241 -18.22 -21.06 -9.84
CA ASP A 241 -19.41 -21.92 -9.78
C ASP A 241 -19.15 -23.22 -8.98
N LYS A 242 -17.91 -23.72 -9.01
CA LYS A 242 -17.46 -24.90 -8.23
C LYS A 242 -16.94 -24.56 -6.83
N ASN A 243 -17.00 -23.32 -6.39
CA ASN A 243 -16.44 -22.85 -5.12
C ASN A 243 -14.96 -23.22 -4.94
N LEU A 244 -14.17 -23.23 -6.02
CA LEU A 244 -12.73 -23.44 -5.93
C LEU A 244 -12.05 -22.18 -5.40
N PRO A 245 -10.89 -22.31 -4.73
CA PRO A 245 -10.13 -21.17 -4.24
C PRO A 245 -9.81 -20.19 -5.37
N GLU A 246 -9.80 -18.90 -5.02
CA GLU A 246 -9.36 -17.83 -5.90
C GLU A 246 -7.93 -18.08 -6.37
N LEU A 247 -7.61 -17.72 -7.62
CA LEU A 247 -6.26 -17.82 -8.15
C LEU A 247 -5.35 -16.79 -7.50
N GLY A 248 -4.14 -17.20 -7.18
CA GLY A 248 -3.12 -16.33 -6.64
C GLY A 248 -2.73 -15.21 -7.61
N VAL A 249 -2.10 -14.17 -7.09
CA VAL A 249 -1.49 -13.14 -7.94
C VAL A 249 -0.38 -13.78 -8.78
N LEU A 250 -0.42 -13.58 -10.09
CA LEU A 250 0.62 -14.05 -11.02
C LEU A 250 1.44 -12.86 -11.53
N ARG A 251 2.76 -12.99 -11.53
CA ARG A 251 3.68 -11.93 -11.97
C ARG A 251 4.77 -12.47 -12.87
N ASP A 252 5.06 -11.70 -13.91
CA ASP A 252 6.27 -11.85 -14.71
C ASP A 252 7.08 -10.55 -14.64
N SER A 253 8.23 -10.60 -13.99
CA SER A 253 9.06 -9.41 -13.79
C SER A 253 9.81 -9.02 -15.05
N ASP A 254 10.16 -9.98 -15.92
CA ASP A 254 10.90 -9.73 -17.16
C ASP A 254 9.97 -9.17 -18.24
N ALA A 255 8.75 -9.67 -18.33
CA ALA A 255 7.73 -9.13 -19.23
C ALA A 255 6.97 -7.92 -18.63
N SER A 256 7.26 -7.54 -17.37
CA SER A 256 6.73 -6.33 -16.70
C SER A 256 5.20 -6.31 -16.58
N TRP A 257 4.59 -7.43 -16.21
CA TRP A 257 3.16 -7.51 -15.92
C TRP A 257 2.84 -8.30 -14.64
N TYR A 258 1.67 -8.08 -14.16
CA TYR A 258 1.03 -8.92 -13.15
C TYR A 258 -0.48 -8.98 -13.41
N MET A 259 -1.11 -10.02 -12.89
CA MET A 259 -2.56 -10.20 -12.95
C MET A 259 -3.08 -10.85 -11.68
N ARG A 260 -4.34 -10.61 -11.39
CA ARG A 260 -5.11 -11.27 -10.33
C ARG A 260 -6.54 -11.52 -10.79
N GLU A 261 -7.21 -12.42 -10.14
CA GLU A 261 -8.67 -12.57 -10.22
C GLU A 261 -9.36 -11.38 -9.52
N GLU A 262 -10.52 -10.94 -10.03
CA GLU A 262 -11.30 -9.85 -9.47
C GLU A 262 -12.79 -10.18 -9.39
#